data_2f045c3354c7c1f3a20c9b5431437b0e
#
_entry.id   2f045c3354c7c1f3a20c9b5431437b0e
#
_cell.length_a   1.000
_cell.length_b   1.000
_cell.length_c   1.000
_cell.angle_alpha   90.00
_cell.angle_beta   90.00
_cell.angle_gamma   90.00
#
_symmetry.space_group_name_H-M   'P 1'
#
loop_
_entity.id
_entity.type
_entity.pdbx_description
1 polymer ?
#
loop_
_entity_poly.entity_id
_entity_poly.type
_entity_poly.pdbx_seq_one_letter_code
_entity_poly.pdbx_strand_id
1 'polypeptide(L)'
;MTGGEQTGFLYANGKVTSLGVPSGATATSAVAINSTGQIAGAIYLSTGGSHAALFRNGVWTDLGGIPGAAGIHATGINTALQVVGIAVFPVTSYHPFKPGKHVGFIVRNGSLVDLNTLIPSKAGFTITDAVGINDSGEILCDATNTSRYEHAVMLTPK
;
A
#
# COMPACT_ATOMS: atom_id res chain seq x y z
N MET A 1 -9.29 6.45 -30.56
CA MET A 1 -8.06 6.45 -29.76
C MET A 1 -8.11 5.19 -28.91
N THR A 2 -7.26 4.22 -29.20
CA THR A 2 -7.09 3.03 -28.36
C THR A 2 -6.44 3.52 -27.07
N GLY A 3 -7.20 3.51 -25.96
CA GLY A 3 -6.68 3.83 -24.64
C GLY A 3 -5.54 2.84 -24.34
N GLY A 4 -4.30 3.35 -24.28
CA GLY A 4 -3.17 2.53 -23.87
C GLY A 4 -3.38 2.05 -22.44
N GLU A 5 -3.10 0.78 -22.18
CA GLU A 5 -3.11 0.24 -20.82
C GLU A 5 -2.13 1.04 -19.95
N GLN A 6 -2.60 1.53 -18.81
CA GLN A 6 -1.74 2.20 -17.85
C GLN A 6 -1.02 1.13 -17.03
N THR A 7 0.27 0.93 -17.31
CA THR A 7 1.07 -0.12 -16.69
C THR A 7 2.41 0.42 -16.24
N GLY A 8 2.96 -0.15 -15.17
CA GLY A 8 4.36 0.04 -14.80
C GLY A 8 5.31 -0.54 -15.85
N PHE A 9 6.55 -0.07 -15.88
CA PHE A 9 7.59 -0.63 -16.72
C PHE A 9 8.91 -0.74 -15.97
N LEU A 10 9.73 -1.70 -16.39
CA LEU A 10 11.10 -1.88 -15.94
C LEU A 10 12.04 -1.45 -17.06
N TYR A 11 13.04 -0.60 -16.75
CA TYR A 11 14.16 -0.32 -17.62
C TYR A 11 15.41 -1.02 -17.09
N ALA A 12 15.94 -1.96 -17.82
CA ALA A 12 17.16 -2.67 -17.47
C ALA A 12 17.95 -3.04 -18.74
N ASN A 13 19.27 -2.93 -18.70
CA ASN A 13 20.17 -3.32 -19.80
C ASN A 13 19.79 -2.68 -21.14
N GLY A 14 19.41 -1.40 -21.14
CA GLY A 14 19.02 -0.67 -22.35
C GLY A 14 17.62 -1.03 -22.90
N LYS A 15 16.87 -1.87 -22.20
CA LYS A 15 15.55 -2.35 -22.64
C LYS A 15 14.44 -1.90 -21.68
N VAL A 16 13.33 -1.42 -22.25
CA VAL A 16 12.07 -1.18 -21.54
C VAL A 16 11.21 -2.44 -21.63
N THR A 17 10.72 -2.91 -20.51
CA THR A 17 9.80 -4.06 -20.42
C THR A 17 8.56 -3.64 -19.66
N SER A 18 7.37 -3.79 -20.25
CA SER A 18 6.10 -3.58 -19.54
C SER A 18 5.94 -4.62 -18.44
N LEU A 19 5.46 -4.18 -17.29
CA LEU A 19 5.11 -5.08 -16.18
C LEU A 19 3.72 -5.72 -16.39
N GLY A 20 2.97 -5.27 -17.40
CA GLY A 20 1.67 -5.81 -17.78
C GLY A 20 0.54 -5.46 -16.82
N VAL A 21 -0.66 -5.87 -17.20
CA VAL A 21 -1.88 -5.73 -16.39
C VAL A 21 -2.49 -7.11 -16.21
N PRO A 22 -2.70 -7.59 -14.98
CA PRO A 22 -3.27 -8.91 -14.75
C PRO A 22 -4.76 -8.96 -15.13
N SER A 23 -5.27 -10.16 -15.37
CA SER A 23 -6.70 -10.36 -15.65
C SER A 23 -7.57 -9.81 -14.53
N GLY A 24 -8.66 -9.12 -14.89
CA GLY A 24 -9.57 -8.48 -13.94
C GLY A 24 -9.14 -7.07 -13.49
N ALA A 25 -7.96 -6.62 -13.93
CA ALA A 25 -7.50 -5.26 -13.68
C ALA A 25 -7.58 -4.41 -14.97
N THR A 26 -7.57 -3.10 -14.79
CA THR A 26 -7.56 -2.08 -15.87
C THR A 26 -6.22 -1.36 -15.96
N ALA A 27 -5.44 -1.38 -14.87
CA ALA A 27 -4.14 -0.73 -14.79
C ALA A 27 -3.28 -1.33 -13.69
N THR A 28 -1.97 -1.04 -13.73
CA THR A 28 -1.02 -1.31 -12.66
C THR A 28 -0.14 -0.11 -12.39
N SER A 29 0.32 0.06 -11.15
CA SER A 29 1.37 1.01 -10.81
C SER A 29 2.50 0.31 -10.05
N ALA A 30 3.73 0.70 -10.35
CA ALA A 30 4.93 0.31 -9.61
C ALA A 30 5.33 1.48 -8.70
N VAL A 31 5.52 1.24 -7.41
CA VAL A 31 5.74 2.30 -6.42
C VAL A 31 7.07 2.15 -5.70
N ALA A 32 7.39 0.95 -5.25
CA ALA A 32 8.61 0.67 -4.49
C ALA A 32 9.26 -0.62 -4.98
N ILE A 33 10.58 -0.67 -4.91
CA ILE A 33 11.40 -1.83 -5.31
C ILE A 33 12.38 -2.14 -4.18
N ASN A 34 12.54 -3.42 -3.86
CA ASN A 34 13.56 -3.86 -2.93
C ASN A 34 14.89 -4.20 -3.62
N SER A 35 15.92 -4.51 -2.84
CA SER A 35 17.27 -4.79 -3.36
C SER A 35 17.38 -6.07 -4.18
N THR A 36 16.37 -6.93 -4.16
CA THR A 36 16.31 -8.17 -4.96
C THR A 36 15.39 -8.05 -6.18
N GLY A 37 14.90 -6.83 -6.49
CA GLY A 37 14.15 -6.54 -7.71
C GLY A 37 12.66 -6.87 -7.66
N GLN A 38 12.11 -7.20 -6.49
CA GLN A 38 10.66 -7.33 -6.34
C GLN A 38 10.04 -5.93 -6.17
N ILE A 39 8.87 -5.72 -6.76
CA ILE A 39 8.21 -4.41 -6.81
C ILE A 39 6.88 -4.49 -6.07
N ALA A 40 6.66 -3.56 -5.15
CA ALA A 40 5.34 -3.29 -4.60
C ALA A 40 4.63 -2.19 -5.40
N GLY A 41 3.34 -2.31 -5.53
CA GLY A 41 2.51 -1.37 -6.26
C GLY A 41 1.03 -1.57 -6.02
N ALA A 42 0.23 -1.20 -7.00
CA ALA A 42 -1.20 -1.44 -6.98
C ALA A 42 -1.70 -2.04 -8.30
N ILE A 43 -2.76 -2.82 -8.21
CA ILE A 43 -3.62 -3.18 -9.33
C ILE A 43 -4.93 -2.41 -9.19
N TYR A 44 -5.42 -1.83 -10.29
CA TYR A 44 -6.68 -1.12 -10.36
C TYR A 44 -7.72 -2.06 -10.95
N LEU A 45 -8.76 -2.35 -10.18
CA LEU A 45 -9.73 -3.37 -10.54
C LEU A 45 -10.76 -2.85 -11.54
N SER A 46 -11.20 -3.69 -12.46
CA SER A 46 -12.28 -3.37 -13.39
C SER A 46 -13.63 -3.12 -12.69
N THR A 47 -13.78 -3.64 -11.47
CA THR A 47 -14.94 -3.43 -10.60
C THR A 47 -14.86 -2.13 -9.79
N GLY A 48 -13.77 -1.37 -9.94
CA GLY A 48 -13.47 -0.16 -9.17
C GLY A 48 -12.62 -0.42 -7.94
N GLY A 49 -11.92 0.63 -7.49
CA GLY A 49 -10.96 0.56 -6.39
C GLY A 49 -9.60 0.01 -6.81
N SER A 50 -8.73 -0.16 -5.84
CA SER A 50 -7.40 -0.75 -6.04
C SER A 50 -7.01 -1.68 -4.89
N HIS A 51 -6.19 -2.66 -5.21
CA HIS A 51 -5.55 -3.55 -4.26
C HIS A 51 -4.05 -3.32 -4.24
N ALA A 52 -3.40 -3.58 -3.10
CA ALA A 52 -1.96 -3.72 -3.06
C ALA A 52 -1.53 -4.92 -3.91
N ALA A 53 -0.38 -4.81 -4.56
CA ALA A 53 0.12 -5.86 -5.42
C ALA A 53 1.64 -6.00 -5.32
N LEU A 54 2.11 -7.23 -5.53
CA LEU A 54 3.52 -7.60 -5.59
C LEU A 54 3.87 -8.10 -6.98
N PHE A 55 4.84 -7.47 -7.64
CA PHE A 55 5.41 -7.99 -8.88
C PHE A 55 6.70 -8.74 -8.59
N ARG A 56 6.73 -10.01 -8.98
CA ARG A 56 7.87 -10.90 -8.83
C ARG A 56 7.89 -11.94 -9.95
N ASN A 57 9.08 -12.24 -10.48
CA ASN A 57 9.27 -13.26 -11.53
C ASN A 57 8.35 -13.04 -12.77
N GLY A 58 8.13 -11.79 -13.15
CA GLY A 58 7.30 -11.44 -14.30
C GLY A 58 5.79 -11.46 -14.07
N VAL A 59 5.33 -11.66 -12.83
CA VAL A 59 3.91 -11.82 -12.52
C VAL A 59 3.49 -10.88 -11.38
N TRP A 60 2.33 -10.24 -11.53
CA TRP A 60 1.64 -9.55 -10.47
C TRP A 60 0.85 -10.54 -9.61
N THR A 61 1.02 -10.43 -8.30
CA THR A 61 0.21 -11.11 -7.28
C THR A 61 -0.66 -10.09 -6.60
N ASP A 62 -1.97 -10.27 -6.61
CA ASP A 62 -2.92 -9.48 -5.83
C ASP A 62 -2.74 -9.80 -4.34
N LEU A 63 -2.44 -8.80 -3.54
CA LEU A 63 -2.28 -8.91 -2.08
C LEU A 63 -3.58 -8.59 -1.34
N GLY A 64 -4.63 -8.23 -2.09
CA GLY A 64 -5.95 -7.90 -1.55
C GLY A 64 -6.11 -6.45 -1.13
N GLY A 65 -7.25 -6.19 -0.51
CA GLY A 65 -7.65 -4.88 0.02
C GLY A 65 -8.17 -5.00 1.45
N ILE A 66 -8.54 -3.86 2.02
CA ILE A 66 -9.24 -3.79 3.32
C ILE A 66 -10.72 -3.51 3.03
N PRO A 67 -11.65 -4.29 3.59
CA PRO A 67 -13.07 -4.08 3.37
C PRO A 67 -13.52 -2.65 3.68
N GLY A 68 -14.22 -2.03 2.73
CA GLY A 68 -14.71 -0.66 2.82
C GLY A 68 -13.69 0.41 2.40
N ALA A 69 -12.43 0.07 2.12
CA ALA A 69 -11.49 1.00 1.52
C ALA A 69 -11.86 1.25 0.05
N ALA A 70 -11.74 2.51 -0.39
CA ALA A 70 -11.90 2.91 -1.79
C ALA A 70 -10.64 2.64 -2.61
N GLY A 71 -9.47 2.58 -1.96
CA GLY A 71 -8.21 2.31 -2.60
C GLY A 71 -7.14 1.87 -1.60
N ILE A 72 -6.19 1.09 -2.13
CA ILE A 72 -5.01 0.63 -1.40
C ILE A 72 -3.79 1.07 -2.19
N HIS A 73 -2.84 1.70 -1.52
CA HIS A 73 -1.60 2.21 -2.11
C HIS A 73 -0.41 1.64 -1.34
N ALA A 74 0.41 0.81 -1.99
CA ALA A 74 1.69 0.40 -1.43
C ALA A 74 2.66 1.60 -1.42
N THR A 75 3.50 1.69 -0.40
CA THR A 75 4.52 2.74 -0.25
C THR A 75 5.93 2.18 -0.08
N GLY A 76 6.05 0.94 0.39
CA GLY A 76 7.34 0.30 0.63
C GLY A 76 7.28 -1.21 0.57
N ILE A 77 8.45 -1.80 0.33
CA ILE A 77 8.69 -3.24 0.36
C ILE A 77 10.10 -3.52 0.85
N ASN A 78 10.28 -4.53 1.69
CA ASN A 78 11.59 -5.01 2.13
C ASN A 78 11.98 -6.36 1.49
N THR A 79 13.18 -6.84 1.77
CA THR A 79 13.68 -8.12 1.25
C THR A 79 12.94 -9.35 1.79
N ALA A 80 12.27 -9.23 2.92
CA ALA A 80 11.38 -10.26 3.47
C ALA A 80 9.98 -10.27 2.79
N LEU A 81 9.78 -9.47 1.72
CA LEU A 81 8.51 -9.32 0.99
C LEU A 81 7.36 -8.76 1.85
N GLN A 82 7.70 -8.09 2.94
CA GLN A 82 6.70 -7.33 3.67
C GLN A 82 6.42 -6.04 2.89
N VAL A 83 5.16 -5.83 2.54
CA VAL A 83 4.69 -4.63 1.84
C VAL A 83 3.93 -3.78 2.85
N VAL A 84 4.22 -2.49 2.87
CA VAL A 84 3.50 -1.50 3.68
C VAL A 84 2.82 -0.47 2.80
N GLY A 85 1.84 0.23 3.36
CA GLY A 85 1.14 1.26 2.60
C GLY A 85 -0.06 1.85 3.33
N ILE A 86 -0.96 2.40 2.53
CA ILE A 86 -2.09 3.22 2.96
C ILE A 86 -3.38 2.65 2.38
N ALA A 87 -4.37 2.41 3.23
CA ALA A 87 -5.74 2.15 2.84
C ALA A 87 -6.54 3.46 2.99
N VAL A 88 -7.18 3.88 1.91
CA VAL A 88 -7.97 5.11 1.85
C VAL A 88 -9.44 4.77 1.91
N PHE A 89 -10.14 5.28 2.91
CA PHE A 89 -11.58 5.11 3.07
C PHE A 89 -12.31 6.36 2.59
N PRO A 90 -13.47 6.20 1.93
CA PRO A 90 -14.19 7.33 1.37
C PRO A 90 -14.79 8.22 2.47
N VAL A 91 -15.14 9.44 2.10
CA VAL A 91 -16.02 10.29 2.89
C VAL A 91 -17.38 9.60 3.04
N THR A 92 -17.83 9.42 4.27
CA THR A 92 -19.06 8.67 4.55
C THR A 92 -20.30 9.56 4.69
N SER A 93 -20.13 10.87 4.88
CA SER A 93 -21.23 11.84 4.94
C SER A 93 -20.72 13.25 4.61
N TYR A 94 -21.56 14.02 3.90
CA TYR A 94 -21.33 15.43 3.63
C TYR A 94 -22.15 16.34 4.57
N HIS A 95 -23.19 15.80 5.23
CA HIS A 95 -24.06 16.54 6.15
C HIS A 95 -24.53 15.63 7.31
N PRO A 96 -23.95 15.73 8.54
CA PRO A 96 -22.72 16.45 8.87
C PRO A 96 -21.51 15.82 8.17
N PHE A 97 -20.50 16.65 7.87
CA PHE A 97 -19.30 16.19 7.19
C PHE A 97 -18.53 15.14 8.02
N LYS A 98 -18.35 13.97 7.46
CA LYS A 98 -17.52 12.88 8.01
C LYS A 98 -16.40 12.61 7.02
N PRO A 99 -15.18 13.11 7.28
CA PRO A 99 -14.06 12.92 6.38
C PRO A 99 -13.75 11.43 6.20
N GLY A 100 -13.20 11.11 5.07
CA GLY A 100 -12.55 9.82 4.86
C GLY A 100 -11.40 9.65 5.86
N LYS A 101 -10.96 8.43 6.04
CA LYS A 101 -9.80 8.12 6.89
C LYS A 101 -8.74 7.38 6.08
N HIS A 102 -7.50 7.53 6.51
CA HIS A 102 -6.39 6.70 6.11
C HIS A 102 -6.08 5.69 7.21
N VAL A 103 -5.57 4.54 6.80
CA VAL A 103 -5.13 3.48 7.70
C VAL A 103 -3.82 2.92 7.15
N GLY A 104 -2.74 3.05 7.92
CA GLY A 104 -1.48 2.41 7.61
C GLY A 104 -1.60 0.89 7.74
N PHE A 105 -1.12 0.15 6.75
CA PHE A 105 -1.15 -1.31 6.75
C PHE A 105 0.23 -1.94 6.51
N ILE A 106 0.34 -3.20 6.90
CA ILE A 106 1.41 -4.10 6.48
C ILE A 106 0.80 -5.38 5.90
N VAL A 107 1.41 -5.90 4.82
CA VAL A 107 1.12 -7.25 4.34
C VAL A 107 2.07 -8.23 5.02
N ARG A 108 1.51 -9.18 5.76
CA ARG A 108 2.24 -10.27 6.41
C ARG A 108 1.53 -11.59 6.11
N ASN A 109 2.30 -12.61 5.70
CA ASN A 109 1.75 -13.95 5.40
C ASN A 109 0.56 -13.91 4.41
N GLY A 110 0.63 -13.02 3.41
CA GLY A 110 -0.41 -12.90 2.38
C GLY A 110 -1.68 -12.17 2.81
N SER A 111 -1.70 -11.53 3.99
CA SER A 111 -2.87 -10.77 4.47
C SER A 111 -2.51 -9.34 4.80
N LEU A 112 -3.39 -8.39 4.46
CA LEU A 112 -3.30 -7.01 4.91
C LEU A 112 -3.72 -6.91 6.38
N VAL A 113 -2.87 -6.28 7.17
CA VAL A 113 -3.09 -6.07 8.60
C VAL A 113 -3.03 -4.57 8.88
N ASP A 114 -4.07 -4.03 9.51
CA ASP A 114 -4.10 -2.65 10.03
C ASP A 114 -3.04 -2.52 11.13
N LEU A 115 -2.07 -1.61 10.95
CA LEU A 115 -1.00 -1.39 11.92
C LEU A 115 -1.51 -0.96 13.29
N ASN A 116 -2.69 -0.32 13.36
CA ASN A 116 -3.30 0.06 14.63
C ASN A 116 -3.69 -1.15 15.48
N THR A 117 -3.87 -2.32 14.87
CA THR A 117 -4.14 -3.57 15.61
C THR A 117 -2.89 -4.18 16.24
N LEU A 118 -1.71 -3.74 15.82
CA LEU A 118 -0.41 -4.26 16.26
C LEU A 118 0.23 -3.42 17.36
N ILE A 119 -0.30 -2.23 17.64
CA ILE A 119 0.17 -1.33 18.69
C ILE A 119 -0.77 -1.38 19.88
N PRO A 120 -0.28 -1.08 21.12
CA PRO A 120 -1.14 -1.03 22.30
C PRO A 120 -2.25 0.02 22.14
N SER A 121 -3.45 -0.30 22.55
CA SER A 121 -4.61 0.63 22.51
C SER A 121 -4.38 1.95 23.28
N LYS A 122 -3.42 1.94 24.22
CA LYS A 122 -3.02 3.12 25.01
C LYS A 122 -1.80 3.85 24.44
N ALA A 123 -1.41 3.59 23.19
CA ALA A 123 -0.25 4.23 22.56
C ALA A 123 -0.40 5.77 22.45
N GLY A 124 -1.63 6.29 22.52
CA GLY A 124 -1.90 7.73 22.47
C GLY A 124 -1.88 8.33 21.08
N PHE A 125 -1.72 7.49 20.04
CA PHE A 125 -1.74 7.91 18.65
C PHE A 125 -2.42 6.84 17.76
N THR A 126 -2.84 7.27 16.57
CA THR A 126 -3.42 6.42 15.54
C THR A 126 -2.55 6.51 14.30
N ILE A 127 -2.09 5.38 13.77
CA ILE A 127 -1.34 5.30 12.51
C ILE A 127 -2.31 5.61 11.37
N THR A 128 -1.99 6.64 10.60
CA THR A 128 -2.75 7.01 9.40
C THR A 128 -2.11 6.44 8.14
N ASP A 129 -0.78 6.50 8.06
CA ASP A 129 -0.05 6.13 6.85
C ASP A 129 1.20 5.32 7.24
N ALA A 130 1.49 4.25 6.51
CA ALA A 130 2.80 3.63 6.53
C ALA A 130 3.59 4.16 5.34
N VAL A 131 4.69 4.87 5.61
CA VAL A 131 5.45 5.61 4.62
C VAL A 131 6.54 4.76 3.97
N GLY A 132 7.13 3.85 4.75
CA GLY A 132 8.19 2.97 4.25
C GLY A 132 8.55 1.90 5.27
N ILE A 133 9.30 0.91 4.80
CA ILE A 133 9.80 -0.21 5.61
C ILE A 133 11.25 -0.51 5.21
N ASN A 134 12.09 -0.85 6.18
CA ASN A 134 13.46 -1.32 5.93
C ASN A 134 13.58 -2.84 6.07
N ASP A 135 14.77 -3.37 5.80
CA ASP A 135 15.05 -4.81 5.86
C ASP A 135 15.09 -5.36 7.29
N SER A 136 15.22 -4.51 8.30
CA SER A 136 15.05 -4.88 9.71
C SER A 136 13.57 -5.00 10.12
N GLY A 137 12.66 -4.64 9.21
CA GLY A 137 11.21 -4.64 9.46
C GLY A 137 10.72 -3.42 10.25
N GLU A 138 11.55 -2.39 10.40
CA GLU A 138 11.14 -1.11 10.98
C GLU A 138 10.29 -0.35 9.99
N ILE A 139 9.16 0.18 10.44
CA ILE A 139 8.17 0.88 9.60
C ILE A 139 8.12 2.35 10.01
N LEU A 140 8.40 3.23 9.06
CA LEU A 140 8.14 4.66 9.23
C LEU A 140 6.67 4.93 8.94
N CYS A 141 6.02 5.64 9.85
CA CYS A 141 4.59 5.94 9.79
C CYS A 141 4.33 7.41 10.05
N ASP A 142 3.23 7.92 9.47
CA ASP A 142 2.55 9.10 9.96
C ASP A 142 1.44 8.66 10.90
N ALA A 143 1.26 9.43 11.96
CA ALA A 143 0.27 9.16 13.01
C ALA A 143 -0.34 10.45 13.54
N THR A 144 -1.58 10.38 13.99
CA THR A 144 -2.23 11.48 14.70
C THR A 144 -2.41 11.14 16.17
N ASN A 145 -2.13 12.09 17.06
CA ASN A 145 -2.40 11.96 18.47
C ASN A 145 -3.87 12.30 18.81
N THR A 146 -4.24 12.16 20.07
CA THR A 146 -5.60 12.48 20.57
C THR A 146 -6.00 13.95 20.36
N SER A 147 -5.04 14.86 20.25
CA SER A 147 -5.26 16.28 19.95
C SER A 147 -5.25 16.58 18.44
N ARG A 148 -5.18 15.55 17.58
CA ARG A 148 -5.16 15.63 16.12
C ARG A 148 -3.91 16.30 15.53
N TYR A 149 -2.80 16.32 16.26
CA TYR A 149 -1.51 16.71 15.70
C TYR A 149 -0.86 15.50 15.00
N GLU A 150 -0.25 15.77 13.86
CA GLU A 150 0.49 14.79 13.08
C GLU A 150 1.90 14.61 13.64
N HIS A 151 2.36 13.38 13.65
CA HIS A 151 3.69 12.98 14.12
C HIS A 151 4.26 11.89 13.20
N ALA A 152 5.56 11.95 12.96
CA ALA A 152 6.27 10.81 12.43
C ALA A 152 6.56 9.81 13.58
N VAL A 153 6.27 8.53 13.33
CA VAL A 153 6.45 7.44 14.30
C VAL A 153 7.19 6.30 13.61
N MET A 154 8.14 5.71 14.31
CA MET A 154 8.80 4.49 13.86
C MET A 154 8.28 3.30 14.68
N LEU A 155 7.77 2.28 13.99
CA LEU A 155 7.39 1.02 14.59
C LEU A 155 8.54 0.02 14.44
N THR A 156 8.95 -0.61 15.52
CA THR A 156 9.97 -1.66 15.53
C THR A 156 9.33 -3.02 15.77
N PRO A 157 9.73 -4.08 15.04
CA PRO A 157 9.27 -5.44 15.33
C PRO A 157 9.65 -5.87 16.75
N LYS A 158 8.83 -6.69 17.35
CA LYS A 158 9.13 -7.35 18.63
C LYS A 158 9.71 -8.73 18.39
#